data_54e0fcbc819ee5a06603d9b5c3346732
#
_entry.id   54e0fcbc819ee5a06603d9b5c3346732
#
_cell.length_a   1.000
_cell.length_b   1.000
_cell.length_c   1.000
_cell.angle_alpha   90.00
_cell.angle_beta   90.00
_cell.angle_gamma   90.00
#
_symmetry.space_group_name_H-M   'P 1'
#
loop_
_entity.id
_entity.type
_entity.pdbx_description
1 polymer ?
#
loop_
_entity_poly.entity_id
_entity_poly.type
_entity_poly.pdbx_seq_one_letter_code
_entity_poly.pdbx_strand_id
1 'polypeptide(L)'
;MGVIDDLDLTLRLDRESYAQRLVDEQRRLLQLRLHLGGEMGPGMGPGLLVLFEGPDAAGKGGAIKAIVGHLDPRHYVVVNYAAPTPREKRHHFLWRFYRELPGHGGMAVFDRSWYGRVLVERVEGYASDDEWQRAYKSIVDFEAWAPRSSRVWR
;
A
#
# COMPACT_ATOMS: atom_id res chain seq x y z
N MET A 1 28.60 6.12 -4.89
CA MET A 1 27.69 5.79 -5.99
C MET A 1 26.54 5.00 -5.40
N GLY A 2 25.33 5.52 -5.47
CA GLY A 2 24.16 4.87 -4.92
C GLY A 2 23.54 3.93 -5.96
N VAL A 3 22.80 2.92 -5.52
CA VAL A 3 22.07 1.97 -6.39
C VAL A 3 21.14 2.67 -7.39
N ILE A 4 20.75 3.92 -7.11
CA ILE A 4 19.87 4.74 -7.96
C ILE A 4 20.62 5.34 -9.16
N ASP A 5 21.94 5.54 -9.05
CA ASP A 5 22.74 6.16 -10.10
C ASP A 5 22.89 5.26 -11.33
N ASP A 6 22.72 3.94 -11.16
CA ASP A 6 22.85 2.93 -12.21
C ASP A 6 21.51 2.57 -12.89
N LEU A 7 20.40 3.25 -12.53
CA LEU A 7 19.09 2.98 -13.12
C LEU A 7 18.99 3.58 -14.52
N ASP A 8 18.61 2.74 -15.48
CA ASP A 8 18.27 3.20 -16.83
C ASP A 8 16.88 3.87 -16.85
N LEU A 9 16.89 5.20 -16.84
CA LEU A 9 15.68 6.03 -16.89
C LEU A 9 15.06 6.15 -18.31
N THR A 10 15.69 5.52 -19.31
CA THR A 10 15.18 5.53 -20.69
C THR A 10 14.23 4.38 -20.99
N LEU A 11 14.18 3.37 -20.10
CA LEU A 11 13.29 2.21 -20.25
C LEU A 11 11.84 2.65 -20.33
N ARG A 12 11.20 2.34 -21.46
CA ARG A 12 9.79 2.63 -21.72
C ARG A 12 9.12 1.47 -22.43
N LEU A 13 7.87 1.22 -22.10
CA LEU A 13 7.00 0.38 -22.91
C LEU A 13 6.29 1.26 -23.94
N ASP A 14 6.15 0.76 -25.16
CA ASP A 14 5.23 1.37 -26.12
C ASP A 14 3.78 1.20 -25.63
N ARG A 15 2.88 2.02 -26.20
CA ARG A 15 1.49 2.09 -25.74
C ARG A 15 0.72 0.77 -25.92
N GLU A 16 1.00 0.05 -26.97
CA GLU A 16 0.30 -1.20 -27.29
C GLU A 16 0.74 -2.31 -26.34
N SER A 17 2.05 -2.50 -26.18
CA SER A 17 2.64 -3.44 -25.22
C SER A 17 2.20 -3.15 -23.79
N TYR A 18 2.14 -1.87 -23.39
CA TYR A 18 1.64 -1.47 -22.08
C TYR A 18 0.16 -1.88 -21.90
N ALA A 19 -0.69 -1.57 -22.89
CA ALA A 19 -2.11 -1.87 -22.78
C ALA A 19 -2.37 -3.38 -22.65
N GLN A 20 -1.67 -4.18 -23.47
CA GLN A 20 -1.79 -5.64 -23.42
C GLN A 20 -1.33 -6.21 -22.08
N ARG A 21 -0.17 -5.82 -21.62
CA ARG A 21 0.36 -6.26 -20.30
C ARG A 21 -0.54 -5.84 -19.15
N LEU A 22 -1.10 -4.63 -19.19
CA LEU A 22 -2.00 -4.16 -18.16
C LEU A 22 -3.24 -5.05 -18.04
N VAL A 23 -3.86 -5.42 -19.15
CA VAL A 23 -5.02 -6.34 -19.17
C VAL A 23 -4.66 -7.69 -18.57
N ASP A 24 -3.50 -8.24 -18.92
CA ASP A 24 -3.06 -9.54 -18.42
C ASP A 24 -2.79 -9.51 -16.92
N GLU A 25 -2.13 -8.46 -16.42
CA GLU A 25 -1.86 -8.31 -14.98
C GLU A 25 -3.14 -8.03 -14.19
N GLN A 26 -4.08 -7.27 -14.73
CA GLN A 26 -5.39 -7.06 -14.10
C GLN A 26 -6.19 -8.36 -14.00
N ARG A 27 -6.13 -9.22 -15.01
CA ARG A 27 -6.74 -10.56 -14.97
C ARG A 27 -6.11 -11.44 -13.89
N ARG A 28 -4.78 -11.43 -13.79
CA ARG A 28 -4.04 -12.17 -12.75
C ARG A 28 -4.37 -11.67 -11.34
N LEU A 29 -4.49 -10.35 -11.17
CA LEU A 29 -4.89 -9.75 -9.90
C LEU A 29 -6.33 -10.12 -9.52
N LEU A 30 -7.24 -10.10 -10.49
CA LEU A 30 -8.62 -10.56 -10.25
C LEU A 30 -8.66 -12.02 -9.82
N GLN A 31 -7.91 -12.91 -10.48
CA GLN A 31 -7.80 -14.32 -10.09
C GLN A 31 -7.25 -14.48 -8.67
N LEU A 32 -6.17 -13.75 -8.34
CA LEU A 32 -5.62 -13.74 -6.98
C LEU A 32 -6.68 -13.27 -5.97
N ARG A 33 -7.41 -12.21 -6.28
CA ARG A 33 -8.48 -11.68 -5.41
C ARG A 33 -9.59 -12.71 -5.17
N LEU A 34 -10.04 -13.40 -6.22
CA LEU A 34 -11.07 -14.45 -6.12
C LEU A 34 -10.59 -15.65 -5.27
N HIS A 35 -9.32 -16.05 -5.41
CA HIS A 35 -8.74 -17.08 -4.55
C HIS A 35 -8.65 -16.63 -3.09
N LEU A 36 -8.17 -15.43 -2.82
CA LEU A 36 -8.09 -14.90 -1.45
C LEU A 36 -9.48 -14.72 -0.82
N GLY A 37 -10.47 -14.34 -1.61
CA GLY A 37 -11.86 -14.20 -1.18
C GLY A 37 -12.60 -15.49 -0.90
N GLY A 38 -12.01 -16.63 -1.30
CA GLY A 38 -12.64 -17.94 -1.15
C GLY A 38 -13.63 -18.30 -2.26
N GLU A 39 -13.76 -17.47 -3.30
CA GLU A 39 -14.66 -17.73 -4.44
C GLU A 39 -14.07 -18.77 -5.41
N MET A 40 -12.74 -18.95 -5.38
CA MET A 40 -11.99 -19.90 -6.22
C MET A 40 -10.98 -20.69 -5.35
N GLY A 41 -11.44 -21.41 -4.34
CA GLY A 41 -10.53 -22.18 -3.49
C GLY A 41 -11.20 -22.83 -2.28
N PRO A 42 -10.43 -23.51 -1.43
CA PRO A 42 -10.97 -24.25 -0.29
C PRO A 42 -11.45 -23.37 0.89
N GLY A 43 -11.38 -22.05 0.75
CA GLY A 43 -11.78 -21.09 1.79
C GLY A 43 -11.08 -19.75 1.64
N MET A 44 -11.38 -18.82 2.55
CA MET A 44 -10.77 -17.49 2.56
C MET A 44 -9.28 -17.55 2.87
N GLY A 45 -8.50 -16.90 2.02
CA GLY A 45 -7.06 -16.69 2.20
C GLY A 45 -6.73 -15.50 3.11
N PRO A 46 -5.45 -15.14 3.21
CA PRO A 46 -5.02 -13.95 3.93
C PRO A 46 -5.55 -12.68 3.28
N GLY A 47 -5.65 -11.60 4.08
CA GLY A 47 -5.90 -10.27 3.55
C GLY A 47 -4.73 -9.76 2.69
N LEU A 48 -5.04 -9.00 1.66
CA LEU A 48 -4.06 -8.35 0.78
C LEU A 48 -4.00 -6.85 1.07
N LEU A 49 -2.83 -6.37 1.47
CA LEU A 49 -2.58 -4.94 1.65
C LEU A 49 -1.55 -4.45 0.65
N VAL A 50 -1.90 -3.43 -0.11
CA VAL A 50 -1.03 -2.76 -1.08
C VAL A 50 -0.75 -1.35 -0.60
N LEU A 51 0.53 -1.00 -0.45
CA LEU A 51 0.97 0.32 0.02
C LEU A 51 1.61 1.11 -1.12
N PHE A 52 1.16 2.35 -1.28
CA PHE A 52 1.77 3.31 -2.20
C PHE A 52 2.44 4.43 -1.42
N GLU A 53 3.72 4.63 -1.67
CA GLU A 53 4.50 5.76 -1.18
C GLU A 53 5.16 6.51 -2.34
N GLY A 54 5.46 7.77 -2.12
CA GLY A 54 6.15 8.60 -3.09
C GLY A 54 5.70 10.06 -3.05
N PRO A 55 6.46 10.97 -3.69
CA PRO A 55 6.14 12.38 -3.74
C PRO A 55 4.81 12.65 -4.47
N ASP A 56 4.33 13.88 -4.36
CA ASP A 56 3.16 14.31 -5.11
C ASP A 56 3.48 14.28 -6.63
N ALA A 57 2.46 14.01 -7.42
CA ALA A 57 2.57 13.82 -8.87
C ALA A 57 3.41 12.60 -9.34
N ALA A 58 3.87 11.72 -8.45
CA ALA A 58 4.60 10.49 -8.82
C ALA A 58 3.76 9.42 -9.53
N GLY A 59 2.49 9.68 -9.82
CA GLY A 59 1.62 8.73 -10.53
C GLY A 59 0.87 7.73 -9.65
N LYS A 60 0.96 7.83 -8.32
CA LYS A 60 0.28 6.91 -7.38
C LYS A 60 -1.20 6.70 -7.71
N GLY A 61 -1.96 7.78 -7.86
CA GLY A 61 -3.39 7.70 -8.15
C GLY A 61 -3.71 7.00 -9.48
N GLY A 62 -2.86 7.16 -10.50
CA GLY A 62 -2.97 6.43 -11.77
C GLY A 62 -2.72 4.92 -11.58
N ALA A 63 -1.69 4.55 -10.83
CA ALA A 63 -1.37 3.16 -10.52
C ALA A 63 -2.47 2.51 -9.69
N ILE A 64 -3.00 3.20 -8.66
CA ILE A 64 -4.13 2.72 -7.85
C ILE A 64 -5.36 2.45 -8.74
N LYS A 65 -5.71 3.39 -9.63
CA LYS A 65 -6.82 3.20 -10.58
C LYS A 65 -6.60 1.99 -11.48
N ALA A 66 -5.38 1.78 -11.97
CA ALA A 66 -5.04 0.63 -12.80
C ALA A 66 -5.20 -0.70 -12.04
N ILE A 67 -4.83 -0.74 -10.76
CA ILE A 67 -4.98 -1.92 -9.89
C ILE A 67 -6.45 -2.24 -9.64
N VAL A 68 -7.24 -1.25 -9.21
CA VAL A 68 -8.62 -1.52 -8.78
C VAL A 68 -9.65 -1.50 -9.88
N GLY A 69 -9.29 -1.02 -11.08
CA GLY A 69 -10.22 -0.72 -12.16
C GLY A 69 -11.04 -1.90 -12.70
N HIS A 70 -10.59 -3.14 -12.46
CA HIS A 70 -11.28 -4.38 -12.88
C HIS A 70 -11.74 -5.24 -11.69
N LEU A 71 -11.64 -4.70 -10.47
CA LEU A 71 -12.09 -5.38 -9.25
C LEU A 71 -13.50 -4.91 -8.86
N ASP A 72 -14.27 -5.79 -8.25
CA ASP A 72 -15.56 -5.41 -7.67
C ASP A 72 -15.33 -4.50 -6.45
N PRO A 73 -15.92 -3.27 -6.43
CA PRO A 73 -15.71 -2.32 -5.34
C PRO A 73 -16.20 -2.79 -3.97
N ARG A 74 -17.01 -3.84 -3.90
CA ARG A 74 -17.43 -4.45 -2.65
C ARG A 74 -16.33 -5.23 -1.94
N HIS A 75 -15.24 -5.55 -2.67
CA HIS A 75 -14.21 -6.48 -2.22
C HIS A 75 -12.87 -5.82 -1.92
N TYR A 76 -12.78 -4.50 -2.02
CA TYR A 76 -11.58 -3.76 -1.67
C TYR A 76 -11.92 -2.39 -1.07
N VAL A 77 -10.96 -1.83 -0.38
CA VAL A 77 -11.02 -0.45 0.14
C VAL A 77 -9.80 0.31 -0.37
N VAL A 78 -9.99 1.54 -0.84
CA VAL A 78 -8.89 2.48 -1.10
C VAL A 78 -8.92 3.55 -0.04
N VAL A 79 -7.83 3.69 0.71
CA VAL A 79 -7.70 4.68 1.78
C VAL A 79 -6.60 5.67 1.41
N ASN A 80 -6.96 6.95 1.35
CA ASN A 80 -5.99 8.03 1.16
C ASN A 80 -5.68 8.66 2.52
N TYR A 81 -4.39 8.66 2.89
CA TYR A 81 -3.92 9.23 4.14
C TYR A 81 -3.33 10.63 3.93
N ALA A 82 -4.10 11.63 4.26
CA ALA A 82 -3.64 13.02 4.39
C ALA A 82 -3.01 13.27 5.79
N ALA A 83 -2.71 14.53 6.10
CA ALA A 83 -2.25 14.93 7.43
C ALA A 83 -3.19 14.42 8.53
N PRO A 84 -2.65 13.93 9.67
CA PRO A 84 -3.50 13.37 10.72
C PRO A 84 -4.44 14.42 11.33
N THR A 85 -5.69 14.01 11.52
CA THR A 85 -6.72 14.82 12.17
C THR A 85 -6.39 15.03 13.66
N PRO A 86 -7.02 16.04 14.33
CA PRO A 86 -6.85 16.23 15.77
C PRO A 86 -7.19 15.00 16.63
N ARG A 87 -8.14 14.17 16.16
CA ARG A 87 -8.50 12.92 16.83
C ARG A 87 -7.38 11.90 16.69
N GLU A 88 -6.84 11.73 15.48
CA GLU A 88 -5.76 10.79 15.19
C GLU A 88 -4.46 11.15 15.92
N LYS A 89 -4.16 12.44 16.08
CA LYS A 89 -3.01 12.94 16.86
C LYS A 89 -3.04 12.58 18.35
N ARG A 90 -4.20 12.19 18.91
CA ARG A 90 -4.34 11.72 20.30
C ARG A 90 -3.98 10.24 20.49
N HIS A 91 -3.72 9.54 19.39
CA HIS A 91 -3.37 8.12 19.39
C HIS A 91 -1.96 7.92 18.85
N HIS A 92 -1.41 6.74 19.06
CA HIS A 92 -0.16 6.34 18.41
C HIS A 92 -0.34 6.42 16.87
N PHE A 93 0.68 6.88 16.15
CA PHE A 93 0.56 7.15 14.70
C PHE A 93 0.09 5.95 13.87
N LEU A 94 0.38 4.71 14.31
CA LEU A 94 -0.06 3.48 13.65
C LEU A 94 -1.57 3.20 13.82
N TRP A 95 -2.23 3.84 14.80
CA TRP A 95 -3.64 3.56 15.12
C TRP A 95 -4.58 3.77 13.92
N ARG A 96 -4.38 4.83 13.14
CA ARG A 96 -5.19 5.13 11.98
C ARG A 96 -5.11 4.07 10.87
N PHE A 97 -3.94 3.44 10.72
CA PHE A 97 -3.69 2.39 9.74
C PHE A 97 -4.21 1.05 10.21
N TYR A 98 -4.04 0.74 11.49
CA TYR A 98 -4.51 -0.50 12.08
C TYR A 98 -6.01 -0.77 11.83
N ARG A 99 -6.81 0.26 11.89
CA ARG A 99 -8.27 0.17 11.72
C ARG A 99 -8.70 -0.23 10.31
N GLU A 100 -7.86 0.02 9.33
CA GLU A 100 -8.14 -0.19 7.91
C GLU A 100 -7.39 -1.41 7.35
N LEU A 101 -6.71 -2.18 8.21
CA LEU A 101 -6.06 -3.42 7.77
C LEU A 101 -7.10 -4.43 7.28
N PRO A 102 -6.86 -5.07 6.13
CA PRO A 102 -7.79 -6.06 5.59
C PRO A 102 -7.75 -7.32 6.46
N GLY A 103 -8.94 -7.85 6.81
CA GLY A 103 -9.09 -9.17 7.37
C GLY A 103 -8.88 -10.28 6.32
N HIS A 104 -9.10 -11.53 6.72
CA HIS A 104 -9.08 -12.67 5.80
C HIS A 104 -9.96 -12.42 4.58
N GLY A 105 -9.43 -12.74 3.41
CA GLY A 105 -10.11 -12.56 2.14
C GLY A 105 -10.35 -11.11 1.72
N GLY A 106 -10.02 -10.11 2.56
CA GLY A 106 -10.16 -8.70 2.25
C GLY A 106 -9.00 -8.14 1.43
N MET A 107 -9.20 -6.96 0.85
CA MET A 107 -8.14 -6.20 0.17
C MET A 107 -8.22 -4.73 0.55
N ALA A 108 -7.07 -4.13 0.85
CA ALA A 108 -6.96 -2.69 1.05
C ALA A 108 -5.78 -2.12 0.24
N VAL A 109 -5.98 -0.93 -0.30
CA VAL A 109 -4.93 -0.17 -1.02
C VAL A 109 -4.77 1.16 -0.31
N PHE A 110 -3.58 1.42 0.20
CA PHE A 110 -3.28 2.67 0.92
C PHE A 110 -2.49 3.62 0.01
N ASP A 111 -3.04 4.78 -0.25
CA ASP A 111 -2.31 5.92 -0.82
C ASP A 111 -1.69 6.68 0.34
N ARG A 112 -0.39 6.53 0.49
CA ARG A 112 0.44 6.80 1.66
C ARG A 112 0.17 5.83 2.82
N SER A 113 1.17 5.64 3.66
CA SER A 113 1.13 4.64 4.73
C SER A 113 1.86 5.13 5.99
N TRP A 114 2.11 4.23 6.92
CA TRP A 114 2.91 4.49 8.11
C TRP A 114 4.36 4.86 7.83
N TYR A 115 4.88 4.53 6.65
CA TYR A 115 6.22 4.93 6.25
C TYR A 115 6.37 6.46 6.12
N GLY A 116 5.26 7.17 5.90
CA GLY A 116 5.25 8.64 5.92
C GLY A 116 5.89 9.24 7.18
N ARG A 117 5.80 8.56 8.35
CA ARG A 117 6.41 8.99 9.62
C ARG A 117 7.94 9.13 9.51
N VAL A 118 8.60 8.21 8.81
CA VAL A 118 10.06 8.18 8.64
C VAL A 118 10.53 8.76 7.31
N LEU A 119 9.60 9.10 6.44
CA LEU A 119 9.84 9.74 5.14
C LEU A 119 9.44 11.22 5.17
N VAL A 120 8.24 11.54 4.70
CA VAL A 120 7.80 12.93 4.53
C VAL A 120 7.69 13.68 5.85
N GLU A 121 7.15 13.07 6.91
CA GLU A 121 6.97 13.74 8.19
C GLU A 121 8.31 14.08 8.88
N ARG A 122 9.33 13.23 8.66
CA ARG A 122 10.70 13.49 9.10
C ARG A 122 11.32 14.64 8.32
N VAL A 123 11.22 14.63 6.98
CA VAL A 123 11.86 15.62 6.10
C VAL A 123 11.24 16.99 6.28
N GLU A 124 9.91 17.05 6.40
CA GLU A 124 9.14 18.29 6.57
C GLU A 124 9.08 18.79 8.02
N GLY A 125 9.71 18.07 8.96
CA GLY A 125 9.72 18.46 10.37
C GLY A 125 8.36 18.32 11.08
N TYR A 126 7.45 17.50 10.56
CA TYR A 126 6.15 17.23 11.20
C TYR A 126 6.25 16.20 12.32
N ALA A 127 7.31 15.42 12.36
CA ALA A 127 7.66 14.53 13.45
C ALA A 127 8.97 15.01 14.10
N SER A 128 9.02 15.04 15.44
CA SER A 128 10.26 15.32 16.16
C SER A 128 11.28 14.19 15.98
N ASP A 129 12.54 14.47 16.29
CA ASP A 129 13.63 13.48 16.16
C ASP A 129 13.33 12.21 16.98
N ASP A 130 12.84 12.35 18.18
CA ASP A 130 12.43 11.22 19.01
C ASP A 130 11.29 10.42 18.41
N GLU A 131 10.31 11.08 17.76
CA GLU A 131 9.15 10.41 17.18
C GLU A 131 9.51 9.56 15.96
N TRP A 132 10.27 10.12 15.01
CA TRP A 132 10.60 9.35 13.81
C TRP A 132 11.68 8.28 14.09
N GLN A 133 12.60 8.49 15.04
CA GLN A 133 13.56 7.46 15.43
C GLN A 133 12.86 6.25 16.06
N ARG A 134 11.93 6.47 17.00
CA ARG A 134 11.12 5.39 17.58
C ARG A 134 10.22 4.71 16.55
N ALA A 135 9.81 5.43 15.51
CA ALA A 135 8.90 4.89 14.50
C ALA A 135 9.50 3.73 13.72
N TYR A 136 10.82 3.68 13.49
CA TYR A 136 11.47 2.53 12.84
C TYR A 136 11.14 1.22 13.56
N LYS A 137 11.39 1.19 14.88
CA LYS A 137 11.07 0.00 15.67
C LYS A 137 9.58 -0.29 15.69
N SER A 138 8.76 0.75 15.89
CA SER A 138 7.30 0.59 15.90
C SER A 138 6.73 0.02 14.60
N ILE A 139 7.28 0.42 13.45
CA ILE A 139 6.87 -0.09 12.13
C ILE A 139 7.25 -1.57 12.00
N VAL A 140 8.50 -1.93 12.35
CA VAL A 140 8.95 -3.33 12.29
C VAL A 140 8.10 -4.23 13.20
N ASP A 141 7.86 -3.80 14.45
CA ASP A 141 7.03 -4.54 15.40
C ASP A 141 5.58 -4.67 14.89
N PHE A 142 5.03 -3.60 14.32
CA PHE A 142 3.68 -3.60 13.75
C PHE A 142 3.54 -4.56 12.57
N GLU A 143 4.49 -4.55 11.64
CA GLU A 143 4.50 -5.44 10.49
C GLU A 143 4.73 -6.91 10.87
N ALA A 144 5.51 -7.15 11.93
CA ALA A 144 5.71 -8.49 12.46
C ALA A 144 4.45 -9.03 13.17
N TRP A 145 3.69 -8.13 13.77
CA TRP A 145 2.44 -8.44 14.48
C TRP A 145 1.24 -8.42 13.56
N ALA A 146 1.21 -7.57 12.54
CA ALA A 146 0.13 -7.51 11.57
C ALA A 146 -0.19 -8.95 11.12
N PRO A 147 -1.42 -9.41 11.28
CA PRO A 147 -1.75 -10.83 11.30
C PRO A 147 -1.06 -11.58 10.16
N ARG A 148 -0.49 -12.74 10.44
CA ARG A 148 0.12 -13.62 9.40
C ARG A 148 -0.87 -13.98 8.29
N SER A 149 -2.12 -13.61 8.47
CA SER A 149 -3.21 -13.64 7.51
C SER A 149 -3.19 -12.49 6.48
N SER A 150 -2.38 -11.44 6.70
CA SER A 150 -2.22 -10.33 5.75
C SER A 150 -0.80 -10.37 5.19
N ARG A 151 -0.64 -10.51 3.88
CA ARG A 151 0.67 -10.36 3.23
C ARG A 151 0.82 -8.92 2.76
N VAL A 152 1.80 -8.22 3.32
CA VAL A 152 2.20 -6.89 2.86
C VAL A 152 3.18 -7.08 1.70
N TRP A 153 2.82 -6.60 0.53
CA TRP A 153 3.71 -6.53 -0.63
C TRP A 153 4.28 -5.12 -0.71
N ARG A 154 5.60 -5.03 -0.68
CA ARG A 154 6.34 -3.75 -0.80
C ARG A 154 6.70 -3.46 -2.25
#